data_09dda0a79a8df54fcc6bd9db95d509ef
#
_entry.id   09dda0a79a8df54fcc6bd9db95d509ef
#
_cell.length_a   1.000
_cell.length_b   1.000
_cell.length_c   1.000
_cell.angle_alpha   90.00
_cell.angle_beta   90.00
_cell.angle_gamma   90.00
#
_symmetry.space_group_name_H-M   'P 1'
#
loop_
_entity.id
_entity.type
_entity.pdbx_description
1 polymer ?
#
loop_
_entity_poly.entity_id
_entity_poly.type
_entity_poly.pdbx_seq_one_letter_code
_entity_poly.pdbx_strand_id
1 'polypeptide(L)' 'MSKHSKHYGVGRIVRLREEPTKKGRIMGASHAQDRYLVMWNWNKEDRHQGLHSRLALLPAEKV' A
#
# COMPACT_ATOMS: atom_id res chain seq x y z
N MET A 1 -4.72 -17.27 15.33
CA MET A 1 -4.71 -16.92 14.81
C MET A 1 -4.97 -16.15 14.32
N SER A 2 -4.86 -15.84 14.01
CA SER A 2 -5.03 -15.17 13.31
C SER A 2 -5.07 -14.76 12.73
N LYS A 3 -5.02 -14.64 12.45
CA LYS A 3 -4.99 -14.24 11.77
C LYS A 3 -4.99 -13.65 11.00
N HIS A 4 -5.18 -13.96 10.69
CA HIS A 4 -4.78 -13.39 9.69
C HIS A 4 -5.09 -12.14 9.49
N SER A 5 -4.33 -11.40 9.35
CA SER A 5 -4.69 -10.07 9.09
C SER A 5 -4.80 -9.78 7.62
N LYS A 6 -5.84 -9.10 7.22
CA LYS A 6 -6.02 -8.73 5.83
C LYS A 6 -5.63 -7.28 5.60
N HIS A 7 -5.07 -6.65 6.60
CA HIS A 7 -4.70 -5.26 6.50
C HIS A 7 -3.20 -5.13 6.36
N TYR A 8 -2.79 -4.12 5.62
CA TYR A 8 -1.37 -3.81 5.49
C TYR A 8 -0.94 -2.90 6.61
N GLY A 9 0.21 -3.16 7.16
CA GLY A 9 0.76 -2.30 8.18
C GLY A 9 1.47 -1.10 7.60
N VAL A 10 1.59 -0.06 8.40
CA VAL A 10 2.36 1.12 8.03
C VAL A 10 3.81 0.70 7.77
N GLY A 11 4.35 1.20 6.67
CA GLY A 11 5.70 0.83 6.26
C GLY A 11 5.77 -0.32 5.28
N ARG A 12 4.65 -1.02 5.06
CA ARG A 12 4.63 -2.13 4.13
C ARG A 12 4.77 -1.64 2.70
N ILE A 13 5.51 -2.37 1.90
CA ILE A 13 5.68 -2.04 0.50
C ILE A 13 4.60 -2.76 -0.30
N VAL A 14 3.91 -2.02 -1.15
CA VAL A 14 2.83 -2.55 -1.96
C VAL A 14 3.00 -2.13 -3.40
N ARG A 15 2.25 -2.77 -4.27
CA ARG A 15 2.18 -2.43 -5.68
C ARG A 15 0.75 -2.08 -6.03
N LEU A 16 0.59 -1.26 -7.05
CA LEU A 16 -0.72 -0.98 -7.57
C LEU A 16 -1.12 -2.14 -8.49
N ARG A 17 -2.31 -2.68 -8.26
CA ARG A 17 -2.76 -3.84 -9.03
C ARG A 17 -2.78 -3.55 -10.52
N GLU A 18 -3.20 -2.34 -10.89
CA GLU A 18 -3.29 -1.97 -12.29
C GLU A 18 -1.95 -1.60 -12.90
N GLU A 19 -0.97 -1.31 -12.06
CA GLU A 19 0.38 -0.99 -12.50
C GLU A 19 1.38 -1.67 -11.58
N PRO A 20 1.62 -2.97 -11.78
CA PRO A 20 2.45 -3.71 -10.81
C PRO A 20 3.89 -3.24 -10.74
N THR A 21 4.35 -2.49 -11.72
CA THR A 21 5.72 -1.95 -11.67
C THR A 21 5.83 -0.77 -10.73
N LYS A 22 4.69 -0.21 -10.31
CA LYS A 22 4.68 0.95 -9.45
C LYS A 22 4.64 0.49 -8.00
N LYS A 23 5.64 0.89 -7.24
CA LYS A 23 5.75 0.49 -5.84
C LYS A 23 5.48 1.67 -4.94
N GLY A 24 4.86 1.39 -3.81
CA GLY A 24 4.56 2.41 -2.85
C GLY A 24 4.74 1.88 -1.45
N ARG A 25 4.75 2.80 -0.50
CA ARG A 25 4.90 2.48 0.91
C ARG A 25 3.68 2.96 1.67
N ILE A 26 3.13 2.09 2.49
CA ILE A 26 1.96 2.44 3.29
C ILE A 26 2.36 3.46 4.34
N MET A 27 1.71 4.61 4.33
CA MET A 27 1.97 5.67 5.29
C MET A 27 0.91 5.75 6.36
N GLY A 28 -0.29 5.27 6.05
CA GLY A 28 -1.37 5.29 7.01
C GLY A 28 -2.53 4.48 6.49
N ALA A 29 -3.56 4.36 7.31
CA ALA A 29 -4.72 3.57 6.96
C ALA A 29 -5.97 4.19 7.54
N SER A 30 -7.05 4.10 6.78
CA SER A 30 -8.37 4.47 7.26
C SER A 30 -9.22 3.21 7.25
N HIS A 31 -9.28 2.55 8.38
CA HIS A 31 -9.98 1.28 8.46
C HIS A 31 -11.48 1.43 8.24
N ALA A 32 -12.01 2.58 8.64
CA ALA A 32 -13.44 2.83 8.45
C ALA A 32 -13.81 2.88 6.98
N GLN A 33 -12.88 3.33 6.14
CA GLN A 33 -13.11 3.43 4.70
C GLN A 33 -12.42 2.33 3.92
N ASP A 34 -11.69 1.47 4.62
CA ASP A 34 -10.94 0.38 4.00
C ASP A 34 -9.98 0.92 2.93
N ARG A 35 -9.29 1.99 3.27
CA ARG A 35 -8.35 2.63 2.36
C ARG A 35 -7.02 2.84 3.03
N TYR A 36 -6.00 2.92 2.20
CA TYR A 36 -4.65 3.13 2.66
C TYR A 36 -4.04 4.35 2.00
N LEU A 37 -3.31 5.10 2.78
CA LEU A 37 -2.53 6.21 2.25
C LEU A 37 -1.17 5.64 1.84
N VAL A 38 -0.87 5.73 0.57
CA VAL A 38 0.33 5.15 -0.01
C VAL A 38 1.19 6.24 -0.60
N MET A 39 2.47 6.22 -0.27
CA MET A 39 3.43 7.13 -0.86
C MET A 39 4.11 6.40 -2.01
N TRP A 40 3.79 6.79 -3.23
CA TRP A 40 4.38 6.20 -4.42
C TRP A 40 5.72 6.84 -4.71
N ASN A 41 6.68 6.03 -5.15
CA ASN A 41 8.02 6.50 -5.49
C ASN A 41 8.66 7.25 -4.33
N TRP A 42 8.54 6.71 -3.13
CA TRP A 42 8.91 7.43 -1.91
C TRP A 42 10.38 7.80 -1.85
N ASN A 43 11.21 7.11 -2.62
CA ASN A 43 12.65 7.40 -2.61
C ASN A 43 13.09 8.16 -3.85
N LYS A 44 12.14 8.82 -4.53
CA LYS A 44 12.43 9.56 -5.75
C LYS A 44 11.85 10.95 -5.65
N GLU A 45 12.25 11.79 -6.60
CA GLU A 45 11.79 13.18 -6.58
C GLU A 45 10.32 13.31 -6.93
N ASP A 46 9.79 12.38 -7.69
CA ASP A 46 8.39 12.45 -8.10
C ASP A 46 7.47 11.69 -7.15
N ARG A 47 7.88 11.56 -5.90
CA ARG A 47 7.04 10.88 -4.93
C ARG A 47 5.72 11.63 -4.75
N HIS A 48 4.68 10.89 -4.57
CA HIS A 48 3.35 11.46 -4.39
C HIS A 48 2.49 10.50 -3.58
N GLN A 49 1.48 11.03 -2.95
CA GLN A 49 0.58 10.27 -2.10
C GLN A 49 -0.73 10.01 -2.81
N GLY A 50 -1.35 8.89 -2.45
CA GLY A 50 -2.67 8.58 -2.95
C GLY A 50 -3.39 7.67 -1.99
N LEU A 51 -4.71 7.74 -1.99
CA LEU A 51 -5.55 6.84 -1.21
C LEU A 51 -6.06 5.74 -2.12
N HIS A 52 -5.91 4.51 -1.67
CA HIS A 52 -6.31 3.36 -2.46
C HIS A 52 -7.01 2.34 -1.60
N SER A 53 -8.02 1.72 -2.18
CA SER A 53 -8.67 0.60 -1.52
C SER A 53 -7.69 -0.56 -1.40
N ARG A 54 -7.88 -1.36 -0.37
CA ARG A 54 -7.06 -2.55 -0.18
C ARG A 54 -7.08 -3.43 -1.43
N LEU A 55 -8.21 -3.47 -2.12
CA LEU A 55 -8.35 -4.33 -3.29
C LEU A 55 -7.54 -3.84 -4.49
N ALA A 56 -7.17 -2.56 -4.48
CA ALA A 56 -6.35 -2.01 -5.55
C ALA A 56 -4.87 -2.25 -5.35
N LEU A 57 -4.50 -2.81 -4.22
CA LEU A 57 -3.10 -2.99 -3.85
C LEU A 57 -2.72 -4.46 -3.81
N LEU A 58 -1.46 -4.74 -4.09
CA LEU A 58 -0.89 -6.06 -3.98
C LEU A 58 0.35 -5.97 -3.10
N PRO A 59 0.64 -7.01 -2.32
CA PRO A 59 1.88 -7.02 -1.57
C PRO A 59 3.05 -7.08 -2.54
N ALA A 60 4.00 -6.18 -2.36
CA ALA A 60 5.16 -6.12 -3.23
C ALA A 60 6.31 -6.95 -2.72
N GLU A 61 6.36 -7.12 -1.43
CA GLU A 61 7.43 -7.89 -0.82
C GLU A 61 7.15 -9.37 -0.92
N LYS A 62 8.16 -10.07 -1.31
CA LYS A 62 8.08 -11.51 -1.32
C LYS A 62 8.92 -12.04 -0.20
N VAL A 63 8.40 -13.02 0.43
CA VAL A 63 9.13 -13.61 1.53
C VAL A 63 9.68 -14.95 1.10
#